data_8f99aa997fb5da8384db1925fe86cc86
#
_entry.id   8f99aa997fb5da8384db1925fe86cc86
#
_cell.length_a   1.000
_cell.length_b   1.000
_cell.length_c   1.000
_cell.angle_alpha   90.00
_cell.angle_beta   90.00
_cell.angle_gamma   90.00
#
_symmetry.space_group_name_H-M   'P 1'
#
loop_
_entity.id
_entity.type
_entity.pdbx_description
1 polymer ?
#
loop_
_entity_poly.entity_id
_entity_poly.type
_entity_poly.pdbx_seq_one_letter_code
_entity_poly.pdbx_strand_id
1 'polypeptide(L)'
;MATNDATIVKIKHEILEEVAKLVFAGKFEEEKDELPLRLMPGPTAKYRCCVYKEREIVRQRVRLAEGRNVEGAPNNLVVQVVRAACEECPISRYVVTDNCQKCMGKACQQSCRFGAIDIGRTRAHINPSLCKECGKCAKACPY
;
A
#
# COMPACT_ATOMS: atom_id res chain seq x y z
N MET A 1 -11.93 -3.91 6.51
CA MET A 1 -11.99 -3.43 5.11
C MET A 1 -12.38 -1.94 4.96
N ALA A 2 -13.11 -1.35 5.90
CA ALA A 2 -13.53 0.08 5.81
C ALA A 2 -12.44 1.14 6.02
N THR A 3 -11.29 0.79 6.57
CA THR A 3 -10.21 1.74 6.87
C THR A 3 -9.35 2.13 5.65
N ASN A 4 -9.36 1.33 4.59
CA ASN A 4 -8.54 1.59 3.41
C ASN A 4 -9.16 2.68 2.51
N ASP A 5 -10.48 2.70 2.37
CA ASP A 5 -11.17 3.69 1.51
C ASP A 5 -11.01 5.12 2.04
N ALA A 6 -11.18 5.33 3.35
CA ALA A 6 -11.03 6.66 3.96
C ALA A 6 -9.61 7.21 3.80
N THR A 7 -8.60 6.35 3.92
CA THR A 7 -7.19 6.73 3.75
C THR A 7 -6.89 7.09 2.29
N ILE A 8 -7.39 6.31 1.33
CA ILE A 8 -7.21 6.58 -0.10
C ILE A 8 -7.88 7.89 -0.50
N VAL A 9 -9.10 8.14 -0.02
CA VAL A 9 -9.83 9.39 -0.28
C VAL A 9 -9.04 10.58 0.27
N LYS A 10 -8.52 10.48 1.49
CA LYS A 10 -7.69 11.53 2.11
C LYS A 10 -6.45 11.86 1.27
N ILE A 11 -5.71 10.84 0.83
CA ILE A 11 -4.52 11.03 -0.02
C ILE A 11 -4.90 11.72 -1.34
N LYS A 12 -6.01 11.32 -1.95
CA LYS A 12 -6.50 11.96 -3.18
C LYS A 12 -6.79 13.44 -2.97
N HIS A 13 -7.43 13.79 -1.85
CA HIS A 13 -7.74 15.16 -1.51
C HIS A 13 -6.46 15.99 -1.27
N GLU A 14 -5.51 15.46 -0.50
CA GLU A 14 -4.24 16.14 -0.24
C GLU A 14 -3.49 16.46 -1.55
N ILE A 15 -3.45 15.51 -2.49
CA ILE A 15 -2.79 15.71 -3.78
C ILE A 15 -3.52 16.78 -4.61
N LEU A 16 -4.85 16.69 -4.71
CA LEU A 16 -5.63 17.65 -5.49
C LEU A 16 -5.59 19.06 -4.89
N GLU A 17 -5.58 19.17 -3.57
CA GLU A 17 -5.45 20.44 -2.87
C GLU A 17 -4.11 21.11 -3.18
N GLU A 18 -3.00 20.37 -3.11
CA GLU A 18 -1.68 20.92 -3.44
C GLU A 18 -1.56 21.29 -4.92
N VAL A 19 -2.08 20.47 -5.81
CA VAL A 19 -2.15 20.81 -7.24
C VAL A 19 -2.94 22.11 -7.46
N ALA A 20 -4.11 22.24 -6.84
CA ALA A 20 -4.93 23.44 -6.94
C ALA A 20 -4.19 24.68 -6.41
N LYS A 21 -3.52 24.59 -5.25
CA LYS A 21 -2.72 25.69 -4.70
C LYS A 21 -1.64 26.16 -5.67
N LEU A 22 -0.92 25.22 -6.30
CA LEU A 22 0.12 25.55 -7.26
C LEU A 22 -0.43 26.17 -8.55
N VAL A 23 -1.56 25.66 -9.04
CA VAL A 23 -2.23 26.23 -10.22
C VAL A 23 -2.69 27.66 -9.95
N PHE A 24 -3.34 27.92 -8.82
CA PHE A 24 -3.77 29.28 -8.43
C PHE A 24 -2.60 30.23 -8.19
N ALA A 25 -1.45 29.71 -7.73
CA ALA A 25 -0.23 30.50 -7.56
C ALA A 25 0.54 30.72 -8.88
N GLY A 26 0.14 30.10 -9.98
CA GLY A 26 0.84 30.15 -11.28
C GLY A 26 2.19 29.43 -11.29
N LYS A 27 2.49 28.59 -10.30
CA LYS A 27 3.78 27.90 -10.12
C LYS A 27 3.72 26.41 -10.44
N PHE A 28 2.62 25.94 -10.98
CA PHE A 28 2.40 24.50 -11.16
C PHE A 28 3.46 23.84 -12.06
N GLU A 29 3.78 24.45 -13.20
CA GLU A 29 4.77 23.90 -14.15
C GLU A 29 6.19 23.83 -13.55
N GLU A 30 6.52 24.71 -12.62
CA GLU A 30 7.84 24.77 -12.00
C GLU A 30 7.97 23.77 -10.84
N GLU A 31 6.92 23.57 -10.06
CA GLU A 31 6.96 22.81 -8.80
C GLU A 31 6.28 21.43 -8.86
N LYS A 32 5.59 21.07 -9.95
CA LYS A 32 4.83 19.81 -10.05
C LYS A 32 5.68 18.55 -9.84
N ASP A 33 6.93 18.56 -10.28
CA ASP A 33 7.84 17.41 -10.16
C ASP A 33 8.39 17.26 -8.72
N GLU A 34 8.31 18.30 -7.90
CA GLU A 34 8.68 18.27 -6.49
C GLU A 34 7.53 17.81 -5.57
N LEU A 35 6.29 17.85 -6.04
CA LEU A 35 5.11 17.45 -5.27
C LEU A 35 5.23 16.05 -4.65
N PRO A 36 5.72 15.01 -5.35
CA PRO A 36 5.89 13.68 -4.77
C PRO A 36 6.86 13.67 -3.58
N LEU A 37 7.92 14.45 -3.63
CA LEU A 37 8.89 14.57 -2.54
C LEU A 37 8.32 15.36 -1.37
N ARG A 38 7.59 16.43 -1.65
CA ARG A 38 6.97 17.29 -0.63
C ARG A 38 5.88 16.57 0.15
N LEU A 39 5.00 15.83 -0.52
CA LEU A 39 3.93 15.07 0.11
C LEU A 39 4.43 13.78 0.81
N MET A 40 5.44 13.14 0.23
CA MET A 40 6.04 11.89 0.72
C MET A 40 7.54 12.07 0.95
N PRO A 41 7.96 12.83 1.99
CA PRO A 41 9.38 13.16 2.20
C PRO A 41 10.24 11.93 2.54
N GLY A 42 9.68 10.89 3.14
CA GLY A 42 10.41 9.70 3.57
C GLY A 42 11.15 9.90 4.90
N PRO A 43 12.08 9.04 5.28
CA PRO A 43 12.50 7.80 4.58
C PRO A 43 11.50 6.65 4.64
N THR A 44 10.54 6.70 5.59
CA THR A 44 9.51 5.67 5.78
C THR A 44 8.26 5.96 4.97
N ALA A 45 7.67 4.92 4.41
CA ALA A 45 6.38 4.99 3.74
C ALA A 45 5.25 5.25 4.75
N LYS A 46 4.23 6.00 4.35
CA LYS A 46 3.05 6.31 5.19
C LYS A 46 1.92 5.32 4.98
N TYR A 47 1.73 4.83 3.76
CA TYR A 47 0.54 4.10 3.34
C TYR A 47 0.85 2.82 2.56
N ARG A 48 2.09 2.64 2.07
CA ARG A 48 2.50 1.53 1.19
C ARG A 48 3.76 0.86 1.71
N CYS A 49 4.18 -0.18 1.02
CA CYS A 49 5.38 -0.95 1.37
C CYS A 49 6.69 -0.16 1.24
N CYS A 50 6.72 0.88 0.39
CA CYS A 50 7.90 1.73 0.26
C CYS A 50 7.54 3.15 -0.20
N VAL A 51 8.37 4.12 0.19
CA VAL A 51 8.20 5.54 -0.13
C VAL A 51 8.31 5.83 -1.63
N TYR A 52 9.12 5.08 -2.36
CA TYR A 52 9.26 5.26 -3.82
C TYR A 52 7.98 4.90 -4.56
N LYS A 53 7.28 3.86 -4.12
CA LYS A 53 5.97 3.49 -4.66
C LYS A 53 4.92 4.57 -4.35
N GLU A 54 4.94 5.15 -3.16
CA GLU A 54 4.05 6.27 -2.80
C GLU A 54 4.31 7.49 -3.66
N ARG A 55 5.56 7.88 -3.85
CA ARG A 55 5.95 9.00 -4.72
C ARG A 55 5.51 8.78 -6.16
N GLU A 56 5.64 7.57 -6.68
CA GLU A 56 5.17 7.23 -8.02
C GLU A 56 3.64 7.33 -8.14
N ILE A 57 2.90 6.89 -7.11
CA ILE A 57 1.44 7.07 -7.07
C ILE A 57 1.07 8.55 -7.10
N VAL A 58 1.75 9.39 -6.31
CA VAL A 58 1.54 10.84 -6.32
C VAL A 58 1.83 11.42 -7.71
N ARG A 59 2.97 11.08 -8.31
CA ARG A 59 3.37 11.53 -9.65
C ARG A 59 2.29 11.21 -10.70
N GLN A 60 1.79 9.98 -10.73
CA GLN A 60 0.74 9.58 -11.67
C GLN A 60 -0.59 10.30 -11.41
N ARG A 61 -0.91 10.60 -10.17
CA ARG A 61 -2.12 11.38 -9.82
C ARG A 61 -2.00 12.84 -10.21
N VAL A 62 -0.83 13.46 -10.07
CA VAL A 62 -0.55 14.81 -10.56
C VAL A 62 -0.74 14.86 -12.09
N ARG A 63 -0.22 13.87 -12.84
CA ARG A 63 -0.45 13.76 -14.29
C ARG A 63 -1.94 13.68 -14.65
N LEU A 64 -2.70 12.87 -13.91
CA LEU A 64 -4.15 12.80 -14.12
C LEU A 64 -4.85 14.14 -13.82
N ALA A 65 -4.40 14.88 -12.81
CA ALA A 65 -4.93 16.22 -12.50
C ALA A 65 -4.62 17.25 -13.59
N GLU A 66 -3.49 17.07 -14.34
CA GLU A 66 -3.18 17.85 -15.55
C GLU A 66 -4.06 17.47 -16.77
N GLY A 67 -4.91 16.46 -16.67
CA GLY A 67 -5.64 15.91 -17.80
C GLY A 67 -4.80 14.99 -18.69
N ARG A 68 -3.61 14.60 -18.27
CA ARG A 68 -2.75 13.64 -18.99
C ARG A 68 -3.07 12.20 -18.57
N ASN A 69 -2.82 11.28 -19.48
CA ASN A 69 -2.96 9.86 -19.17
C ASN A 69 -1.88 9.35 -18.21
N VAL A 70 -2.21 8.27 -17.49
CA VAL A 70 -1.22 7.50 -16.72
C VAL A 70 -0.09 7.07 -17.65
N GLU A 71 1.13 7.12 -17.18
CA GLU A 71 2.32 6.76 -17.99
C GLU A 71 2.22 5.33 -18.51
N GLY A 72 2.43 5.16 -19.81
CA GLY A 72 2.31 3.89 -20.52
C GLY A 72 0.87 3.42 -20.77
N ALA A 73 -0.15 4.22 -20.47
CA ALA A 73 -1.53 3.92 -20.83
C ALA A 73 -1.82 4.36 -22.28
N PRO A 74 -2.59 3.58 -23.07
CA PRO A 74 -3.07 4.00 -24.38
C PRO A 74 -3.96 5.25 -24.27
N ASN A 75 -3.84 6.16 -25.25
CA ASN A 75 -4.57 7.43 -25.22
C ASN A 75 -6.08 7.33 -25.44
N ASN A 76 -6.58 6.15 -25.83
CA ASN A 76 -7.99 5.91 -26.15
C ASN A 76 -8.80 5.30 -25.00
N LEU A 77 -8.21 5.10 -23.83
CA LEU A 77 -8.90 4.50 -22.68
C LEU A 77 -9.57 5.57 -21.82
N VAL A 78 -10.90 5.45 -21.65
CA VAL A 78 -11.68 6.28 -20.74
C VAL A 78 -11.36 5.98 -19.27
N VAL A 79 -11.09 4.70 -18.95
CA VAL A 79 -10.71 4.24 -17.62
C VAL A 79 -9.23 3.90 -17.61
N GLN A 80 -8.49 4.51 -16.70
CA GLN A 80 -7.05 4.32 -16.56
C GLN A 80 -6.69 3.81 -15.17
N VAL A 81 -5.73 2.88 -15.12
CA VAL A 81 -5.27 2.26 -13.89
C VAL A 81 -3.88 2.75 -13.55
N VAL A 82 -3.72 3.34 -12.37
CA VAL A 82 -2.40 3.66 -11.80
C VAL A 82 -1.78 2.36 -11.27
N ARG A 83 -0.93 1.72 -12.08
CA ARG A 83 -0.32 0.41 -11.75
C ARG A 83 0.43 0.41 -10.42
N ALA A 84 1.10 1.50 -10.10
CA ALA A 84 1.79 1.67 -8.83
C ALA A 84 0.84 1.67 -7.61
N ALA A 85 -0.45 1.95 -7.81
CA ALA A 85 -1.46 1.96 -6.74
C ALA A 85 -2.05 0.57 -6.43
N CYS A 86 -1.52 -0.50 -7.02
CA CYS A 86 -1.89 -1.88 -6.69
C CYS A 86 -1.76 -2.14 -5.18
N GLU A 87 -2.80 -2.73 -4.58
CA GLU A 87 -2.88 -2.99 -3.13
C GLU A 87 -2.42 -4.39 -2.73
N GLU A 88 -2.11 -5.24 -3.71
CA GLU A 88 -1.76 -6.64 -3.47
C GLU A 88 -0.34 -6.86 -2.92
N CYS A 89 0.48 -5.81 -2.79
CA CYS A 89 1.76 -5.96 -2.10
C CYS A 89 1.52 -6.17 -0.61
N PRO A 90 1.78 -7.36 -0.07
CA PRO A 90 1.63 -7.60 1.35
C PRO A 90 2.56 -6.67 2.13
N ILE A 91 2.03 -6.06 3.19
CA ILE A 91 2.82 -5.20 4.11
C ILE A 91 3.86 -6.04 4.85
N SER A 92 3.58 -7.33 5.01
CA SER A 92 4.46 -8.32 5.62
C SER A 92 4.82 -9.41 4.63
N ARG A 93 6.04 -9.96 4.77
CA ARG A 93 6.55 -11.06 3.94
C ARG A 93 5.73 -12.35 4.07
N TYR A 94 5.07 -12.53 5.21
CA TYR A 94 4.26 -13.71 5.49
C TYR A 94 2.83 -13.29 5.79
N VAL A 95 1.90 -13.84 5.05
CA VAL A 95 0.45 -13.67 5.24
C VAL A 95 -0.22 -15.04 5.35
N VAL A 96 -1.31 -15.11 6.08
CA VAL A 96 -2.14 -16.32 6.12
C VAL A 96 -3.15 -16.22 4.98
N THR A 97 -3.10 -17.18 4.06
CA THR A 97 -4.01 -17.28 2.93
C THR A 97 -5.33 -17.96 3.32
N ASP A 98 -6.27 -18.00 2.38
CA ASP A 98 -7.55 -18.69 2.57
C ASP A 98 -7.42 -20.23 2.63
N ASN A 99 -6.24 -20.77 2.29
CA ASN A 99 -5.93 -22.21 2.45
C ASN A 99 -5.79 -22.63 3.93
N CYS A 100 -5.80 -21.68 4.87
CA CYS A 100 -5.69 -21.97 6.29
C CYS A 100 -6.89 -22.80 6.79
N GLN A 101 -6.64 -24.06 7.20
CA GLN A 101 -7.66 -24.98 7.70
C GLN A 101 -7.93 -24.84 9.22
N LYS A 102 -7.35 -23.83 9.88
CA LYS A 102 -7.49 -23.71 11.35
C LYS A 102 -7.21 -25.01 12.08
N CYS A 103 -6.14 -25.70 11.69
CA CYS A 103 -5.82 -27.05 12.19
C CYS A 103 -5.70 -27.11 13.72
N MET A 104 -6.10 -28.23 14.31
CA MET A 104 -6.05 -28.42 15.76
C MET A 104 -4.64 -28.34 16.34
N GLY A 105 -3.65 -28.75 15.59
CA GLY A 105 -2.24 -28.75 16.00
C GLY A 105 -1.61 -27.38 16.15
N LYS A 106 -2.21 -26.32 15.53
CA LYS A 106 -1.74 -24.93 15.61
C LYS A 106 -0.22 -24.77 15.50
N ALA A 107 0.40 -25.58 14.64
CA ALA A 107 1.86 -25.67 14.49
C ALA A 107 2.49 -24.31 14.18
N CYS A 108 1.84 -23.48 13.39
CA CYS A 108 2.29 -22.11 13.10
C CYS A 108 2.39 -21.24 14.37
N GLN A 109 1.40 -21.33 15.25
CA GLN A 109 1.38 -20.60 16.52
C GLN A 109 2.46 -21.12 17.48
N GLN A 110 2.57 -22.42 17.63
CA GLN A 110 3.58 -23.05 18.49
C GLN A 110 5.02 -22.79 18.03
N SER A 111 5.25 -22.69 16.73
CA SER A 111 6.56 -22.40 16.16
C SER A 111 6.97 -20.92 16.30
N CYS A 112 6.03 -20.05 16.64
CA CYS A 112 6.27 -18.60 16.72
C CYS A 112 6.76 -18.20 18.11
N ARG A 113 8.09 -18.10 18.28
CA ARG A 113 8.70 -17.64 19.54
C ARG A 113 8.41 -16.18 19.89
N PHE A 114 7.88 -15.38 18.96
CA PHE A 114 7.57 -13.96 19.15
C PHE A 114 6.10 -13.71 19.52
N GLY A 115 5.28 -14.76 19.63
CA GLY A 115 3.87 -14.61 19.93
C GLY A 115 3.07 -13.81 18.88
N ALA A 116 3.57 -13.75 17.66
CA ALA A 116 2.98 -12.94 16.60
C ALA A 116 1.80 -13.61 15.89
N ILE A 117 1.38 -14.81 16.31
CA ILE A 117 0.32 -15.57 15.63
C ILE A 117 -0.83 -15.86 16.58
N ASP A 118 -1.99 -15.35 16.23
CA ASP A 118 -3.25 -15.59 16.91
C ASP A 118 -4.17 -16.48 16.06
N ILE A 119 -4.97 -17.33 16.71
CA ILE A 119 -5.94 -18.17 16.03
C ILE A 119 -7.32 -17.51 16.11
N GLY A 120 -7.74 -16.93 15.01
CA GLY A 120 -9.05 -16.32 14.87
C GLY A 120 -10.20 -17.34 14.73
N ARG A 121 -11.41 -16.86 14.47
CA ARG A 121 -12.61 -17.71 14.29
C ARG A 121 -12.52 -18.64 13.09
N THR A 122 -11.98 -18.15 11.98
CA THR A 122 -11.91 -18.88 10.69
C THR A 122 -10.50 -19.30 10.32
N ARG A 123 -9.48 -18.50 10.63
CA ARG A 123 -8.08 -18.71 10.27
C ARG A 123 -7.11 -18.14 11.31
N ALA A 124 -5.84 -18.50 11.19
CA ALA A 124 -4.77 -17.84 11.93
C ALA A 124 -4.56 -16.40 11.45
N HIS A 125 -4.04 -15.55 12.33
CA HIS A 125 -3.65 -14.17 12.02
C HIS A 125 -2.21 -13.93 12.42
N ILE A 126 -1.44 -13.26 11.58
CA ILE A 126 -0.08 -12.82 11.89
C ILE A 126 -0.15 -11.31 12.21
N ASN A 127 0.28 -10.95 13.42
CA ASN A 127 0.42 -9.56 13.80
C ASN A 127 1.73 -8.99 13.21
N PRO A 128 1.66 -8.04 12.25
CA PRO A 128 2.84 -7.51 11.56
C PRO A 128 3.81 -6.80 12.51
N SER A 129 3.30 -6.15 13.57
CA SER A 129 4.12 -5.40 14.53
C SER A 129 5.01 -6.32 15.39
N LEU A 130 4.57 -7.55 15.64
CA LEU A 130 5.30 -8.55 16.41
C LEU A 130 6.12 -9.49 15.52
N CYS A 131 5.73 -9.61 14.26
CA CYS A 131 6.35 -10.54 13.32
C CYS A 131 7.78 -10.09 12.96
N LYS A 132 8.75 -11.00 13.14
CA LYS A 132 10.15 -10.79 12.75
C LYS A 132 10.49 -11.46 11.40
N GLU A 133 9.49 -11.84 10.64
CA GLU A 133 9.61 -12.40 9.29
C GLU A 133 10.59 -13.59 9.16
N CYS A 134 10.71 -14.39 10.22
CA CYS A 134 11.70 -15.50 10.29
C CYS A 134 11.28 -16.76 9.51
N GLY A 135 10.04 -16.84 9.03
CA GLY A 135 9.54 -17.95 8.20
C GLY A 135 9.25 -19.29 8.91
N LYS A 136 9.44 -19.39 10.23
CA LYS A 136 9.23 -20.65 10.96
C LYS A 136 7.78 -21.14 10.88
N CYS A 137 6.81 -20.23 10.92
CA CYS A 137 5.39 -20.56 10.81
C CYS A 137 5.03 -21.15 9.45
N ALA A 138 5.62 -20.65 8.37
CA ALA A 138 5.39 -21.18 7.03
C ALA A 138 6.00 -22.59 6.88
N LYS A 139 7.19 -22.83 7.45
CA LYS A 139 7.81 -24.16 7.45
C LYS A 139 7.08 -25.19 8.32
N ALA A 140 6.41 -24.73 9.37
CA ALA A 140 5.68 -25.62 10.27
C ALA A 140 4.23 -25.88 9.80
N CYS A 141 3.73 -25.11 8.83
CA CYS A 141 2.38 -25.28 8.30
C CYS A 141 2.34 -26.45 7.31
N PRO A 142 1.40 -27.42 7.48
CA PRO A 142 1.27 -28.53 6.55
C PRO A 142 0.47 -28.19 5.27
N TYR A 143 -0.09 -26.96 5.16
CA TYR A 143 -0.96 -26.51 4.06
C TYR A 143 -0.34 -25.41 3.21
#